data_a3d583fec8e82c5b7b9e34de4540f138
#
_entry.id   a3d583fec8e82c5b7b9e34de4540f138
#
_cell.length_a   1.000
_cell.length_b   1.000
_cell.length_c   1.000
_cell.angle_alpha   90.00
_cell.angle_beta   90.00
_cell.angle_gamma   90.00
#
_symmetry.space_group_name_H-M   'P 1'
#
loop_
_entity.id
_entity.type
_entity.pdbx_description
1 polymer ?
#
loop_
_entity_poly.entity_id
_entity_poly.type
_entity_poly.pdbx_seq_one_letter_code
_entity_poly.pdbx_strand_id
1 'polypeptide(L)'
;MIERGADWVYVAQITSGLQWLLRVVVLSAAAGVLVAANVWAPFVLTPYLSAACAVAALWLTVRPESKAGGAFVALVMLWWLVAGAEAPLWQAGVVALLLAVHHLGLAYATAAPPWAGVERSAWRQWLRGLGIYLGVCVVAVALVMAVVVAPVPRGALWVWLGAGGVVAAAVLVRRERAR
;
A
#
# COMPACT_ATOMS: atom_id res chain seq x y z
N MET A 1 -25.56 -10.22 22.37
CA MET A 1 -24.12 -10.47 22.22
C MET A 1 -23.80 -11.77 21.48
N ILE A 2 -24.56 -12.83 21.68
CA ILE A 2 -24.37 -14.16 21.05
C ILE A 2 -24.60 -14.09 19.53
N GLU A 3 -25.59 -13.35 19.04
CA GLU A 3 -25.88 -13.17 17.61
C GLU A 3 -24.71 -12.56 16.83
N ARG A 4 -24.04 -11.53 17.38
CA ARG A 4 -22.87 -10.94 16.73
C ARG A 4 -21.69 -11.93 16.61
N GLY A 5 -21.52 -12.83 17.58
CA GLY A 5 -20.50 -13.87 17.52
C GLY A 5 -20.78 -14.91 16.43
N ALA A 6 -22.05 -15.29 16.26
CA ALA A 6 -22.48 -16.21 15.21
C ALA A 6 -22.26 -15.63 13.81
N ASP A 7 -22.55 -14.33 13.61
CA ASP A 7 -22.30 -13.63 12.34
C ASP A 7 -20.82 -13.66 11.95
N TRP A 8 -19.92 -13.48 12.92
CA TRP A 8 -18.48 -13.53 12.67
C TRP A 8 -17.99 -14.91 12.24
N VAL A 9 -18.45 -15.95 12.91
CA VAL A 9 -18.12 -17.35 12.56
C VAL A 9 -18.64 -17.67 11.17
N TYR A 10 -19.89 -17.27 10.86
CA TYR A 10 -20.47 -17.46 9.55
C TYR A 10 -19.66 -16.75 8.44
N VAL A 11 -19.35 -15.46 8.62
CA VAL A 11 -18.52 -14.70 7.64
C VAL A 11 -17.16 -15.36 7.46
N ALA A 12 -16.53 -15.83 8.53
CA ALA A 12 -15.24 -16.52 8.43
C ALA A 12 -15.34 -17.83 7.63
N GLN A 13 -16.42 -18.58 7.78
CA GLN A 13 -16.64 -19.85 7.08
C GLN A 13 -16.95 -19.69 5.59
N ILE A 14 -17.67 -18.63 5.21
CA ILE A 14 -17.98 -18.35 3.80
C ILE A 14 -16.86 -17.61 3.07
N THR A 15 -15.84 -17.11 3.80
CA THR A 15 -14.73 -16.38 3.20
C THR A 15 -13.84 -17.33 2.39
N SER A 16 -13.63 -17.03 1.11
CA SER A 16 -12.82 -17.86 0.22
C SER A 16 -11.34 -17.88 0.63
N GLY A 17 -10.63 -18.96 0.29
CA GLY A 17 -9.19 -19.09 0.59
C GLY A 17 -8.36 -17.93 0.00
N LEU A 18 -8.77 -17.39 -1.15
CA LEU A 18 -8.12 -16.23 -1.74
C LEU A 18 -8.27 -14.97 -0.87
N GLN A 19 -9.46 -14.73 -0.35
CA GLN A 19 -9.71 -13.58 0.54
C GLN A 19 -8.87 -13.68 1.81
N TRP A 20 -8.70 -14.89 2.34
CA TRP A 20 -7.78 -15.12 3.46
C TRP A 20 -6.33 -14.85 3.08
N LEU A 21 -5.88 -15.31 1.91
CA LEU A 21 -4.53 -15.01 1.40
C LEU A 21 -4.30 -13.50 1.27
N LEU A 22 -5.25 -12.76 0.69
CA LEU A 22 -5.15 -11.30 0.56
C LEU A 22 -5.04 -10.60 1.92
N ARG A 23 -5.84 -11.01 2.90
CA ARG A 23 -5.77 -10.47 4.27
C ARG A 23 -4.41 -10.76 4.92
N VAL A 24 -3.86 -11.95 4.72
CA VAL A 24 -2.51 -12.31 5.20
C VAL A 24 -1.45 -11.44 4.53
N VAL A 25 -1.53 -11.24 3.20
CA VAL A 25 -0.61 -10.36 2.47
C VAL A 25 -0.67 -8.92 2.97
N VAL A 26 -1.90 -8.37 3.14
CA VAL A 26 -2.12 -7.02 3.66
C VAL A 26 -1.52 -6.85 5.06
N LEU A 27 -1.77 -7.82 5.95
CA LEU A 27 -1.22 -7.80 7.31
C LEU A 27 0.29 -7.94 7.34
N SER A 28 0.84 -8.87 6.54
CA SER A 28 2.29 -9.08 6.48
C SER A 28 3.01 -7.85 5.95
N ALA A 29 2.45 -7.20 4.94
CA ALA A 29 2.97 -5.94 4.42
C ALA A 29 2.89 -4.82 5.46
N ALA A 30 1.76 -4.69 6.18
CA ALA A 30 1.61 -3.72 7.25
C ALA A 30 2.60 -3.98 8.41
N ALA A 31 2.77 -5.23 8.82
CA ALA A 31 3.75 -5.62 9.83
C ALA A 31 5.18 -5.29 9.38
N GLY A 32 5.53 -5.58 8.11
CA GLY A 32 6.81 -5.21 7.53
C GLY A 32 7.06 -3.71 7.57
N VAL A 33 6.06 -2.88 7.23
CA VAL A 33 6.13 -1.42 7.35
C VAL A 33 6.37 -0.99 8.79
N LEU A 34 5.64 -1.57 9.75
CA LEU A 34 5.80 -1.22 11.17
C LEU A 34 7.19 -1.59 11.69
N VAL A 35 7.68 -2.77 11.36
CA VAL A 35 9.04 -3.19 11.73
C VAL A 35 10.07 -2.24 11.12
N ALA A 36 9.96 -1.94 9.83
CA ALA A 36 10.85 -1.02 9.14
C ALA A 36 10.85 0.38 9.78
N ALA A 37 9.66 0.94 10.06
CA ALA A 37 9.53 2.25 10.66
C ALA A 37 10.07 2.30 12.10
N ASN A 38 9.86 1.25 12.91
CA ASN A 38 10.41 1.17 14.26
C ASN A 38 11.94 1.06 14.28
N VAL A 39 12.52 0.35 13.30
CA VAL A 39 13.97 0.11 13.24
C VAL A 39 14.71 1.26 12.59
N TRP A 40 14.15 1.85 11.52
CA TRP A 40 14.86 2.81 10.68
C TRP A 40 14.50 4.27 10.94
N ALA A 41 13.34 4.53 11.53
CA ALA A 41 12.86 5.87 11.82
C ALA A 41 12.29 5.99 13.26
N PRO A 42 13.05 5.59 14.30
CA PRO A 42 12.56 5.69 15.67
C PRO A 42 12.55 7.15 16.15
N PHE A 43 11.53 7.53 16.91
CA PHE A 43 11.45 8.83 17.58
C PHE A 43 10.52 8.73 18.81
N VAL A 44 10.35 9.82 19.56
CA VAL A 44 9.66 9.82 20.86
C VAL A 44 8.21 9.31 20.79
N LEU A 45 7.51 9.54 19.68
CA LEU A 45 6.12 9.10 19.50
C LEU A 45 5.98 7.72 18.83
N THR A 46 7.10 7.05 18.52
CA THR A 46 7.11 5.71 17.89
C THR A 46 6.15 4.71 18.51
N PRO A 47 6.09 4.52 19.85
CA PRO A 47 5.18 3.54 20.45
C PRO A 47 3.71 3.84 20.17
N TYR A 48 3.32 5.10 20.23
CA TYR A 48 1.93 5.53 20.00
C TYR A 48 1.52 5.37 18.52
N LEU A 49 2.40 5.76 17.60
CA LEU A 49 2.16 5.58 16.17
C LEU A 49 2.14 4.11 15.77
N SER A 50 3.04 3.29 16.33
CA SER A 50 3.03 1.84 16.14
C SER A 50 1.70 1.23 16.60
N ALA A 51 1.23 1.61 17.79
CA ALA A 51 -0.04 1.13 18.31
C ALA A 51 -1.21 1.57 17.42
N ALA A 52 -1.27 2.84 17.02
CA ALA A 52 -2.32 3.36 16.14
C ALA A 52 -2.33 2.66 14.77
N CYS A 53 -1.17 2.48 14.17
CA CYS A 53 -1.01 1.76 12.90
C CYS A 53 -1.37 0.27 13.05
N ALA A 54 -0.97 -0.39 14.14
CA ALA A 54 -1.32 -1.78 14.39
C ALA A 54 -2.84 -1.96 14.55
N VAL A 55 -3.51 -1.07 15.30
CA VAL A 55 -4.98 -1.07 15.41
C VAL A 55 -5.64 -0.86 14.05
N ALA A 56 -5.17 0.09 13.25
CA ALA A 56 -5.69 0.31 11.90
C ALA A 56 -5.49 -0.94 11.01
N ALA A 57 -4.31 -1.56 11.02
CA ALA A 57 -4.01 -2.76 10.26
C ALA A 57 -4.88 -3.96 10.68
N LEU A 58 -5.07 -4.17 11.98
CA LEU A 58 -5.96 -5.21 12.51
C LEU A 58 -7.41 -4.95 12.13
N TRP A 59 -7.87 -3.69 12.18
CA TRP A 59 -9.22 -3.35 11.76
C TRP A 59 -9.50 -3.68 10.30
N LEU A 60 -8.49 -3.55 9.43
CA LEU A 60 -8.59 -3.89 8.01
C LEU A 60 -8.80 -5.38 7.74
N THR A 61 -8.35 -6.26 8.64
CA THR A 61 -8.62 -7.71 8.47
C THR A 61 -10.08 -8.03 8.68
N VAL A 62 -10.74 -7.22 9.48
CA VAL A 62 -12.15 -7.37 9.86
C VAL A 62 -13.04 -6.65 8.86
N ARG A 63 -12.66 -5.43 8.48
CA ARG A 63 -13.41 -4.54 7.58
C ARG A 63 -12.49 -3.94 6.52
N PRO A 64 -12.15 -4.69 5.47
CA PRO A 64 -11.23 -4.21 4.43
C PRO A 64 -11.79 -2.98 3.68
N GLU A 65 -13.12 -2.82 3.59
CA GLU A 65 -13.80 -1.69 2.97
C GLU A 65 -13.77 -0.40 3.82
N SER A 66 -13.21 -0.46 5.03
CA SER A 66 -13.17 0.71 5.92
C SER A 66 -12.13 1.74 5.49
N LYS A 67 -12.30 2.99 5.93
CA LYS A 67 -11.32 4.07 5.73
C LYS A 67 -10.00 3.85 6.49
N ALA A 68 -9.90 2.79 7.29
CA ALA A 68 -8.71 2.49 8.09
C ALA A 68 -7.46 2.25 7.21
N GLY A 69 -7.62 1.77 5.97
CA GLY A 69 -6.51 1.63 5.01
C GLY A 69 -5.87 2.96 4.65
N GLY A 70 -6.70 3.96 4.33
CA GLY A 70 -6.21 5.31 4.10
C GLY A 70 -5.57 5.93 5.35
N ALA A 71 -6.16 5.71 6.53
CA ALA A 71 -5.61 6.18 7.79
C ALA A 71 -4.25 5.53 8.10
N PHE A 72 -4.10 4.22 7.88
CA PHE A 72 -2.83 3.52 8.04
C PHE A 72 -1.73 4.12 7.15
N VAL A 73 -2.01 4.31 5.85
CA VAL A 73 -1.06 4.90 4.90
C VAL A 73 -0.70 6.33 5.33
N ALA A 74 -1.68 7.15 5.69
CA ALA A 74 -1.46 8.53 6.13
C ALA A 74 -0.59 8.60 7.40
N LEU A 75 -0.84 7.74 8.40
CA LEU A 75 -0.04 7.66 9.63
C LEU A 75 1.41 7.25 9.33
N VAL A 76 1.63 6.26 8.47
CA VAL A 76 2.98 5.83 8.08
C VAL A 76 3.70 6.94 7.32
N MET A 77 3.01 7.63 6.39
CA MET A 77 3.61 8.75 5.66
C MET A 77 3.99 9.91 6.60
N LEU A 78 3.11 10.24 7.54
CA LEU A 78 3.39 11.25 8.57
C LEU A 78 4.59 10.85 9.43
N TRP A 79 4.64 9.58 9.86
CA TRP A 79 5.76 9.06 10.62
C TRP A 79 7.07 9.22 9.85
N TRP A 80 7.07 8.79 8.58
CA TRP A 80 8.27 8.86 7.74
C TRP A 80 8.69 10.30 7.43
N LEU A 81 7.74 11.21 7.28
CA LEU A 81 7.99 12.63 7.08
C LEU A 81 8.69 13.27 8.30
N VAL A 82 8.31 12.85 9.50
CA VAL A 82 8.84 13.42 10.75
C VAL A 82 10.17 12.78 11.16
N ALA A 83 10.29 11.47 11.03
CA ALA A 83 11.42 10.71 11.59
C ALA A 83 12.33 10.09 10.53
N GLY A 84 11.89 10.01 9.28
CA GLY A 84 12.65 9.38 8.19
C GLY A 84 13.55 10.33 7.39
N ALA A 85 13.64 11.60 7.77
CA ALA A 85 14.37 12.60 6.99
C ALA A 85 15.88 12.28 6.80
N GLU A 86 16.48 11.60 7.77
CA GLU A 86 17.87 11.18 7.74
C GLU A 86 18.05 9.73 7.24
N ALA A 87 16.97 9.02 7.00
CA ALA A 87 17.02 7.63 6.56
C ALA A 87 17.57 7.53 5.13
N PRO A 88 18.42 6.53 4.84
CA PRO A 88 18.88 6.28 3.48
C PRO A 88 17.69 6.01 2.54
N LEU A 89 17.77 6.51 1.31
CA LEU A 89 16.67 6.41 0.33
C LEU A 89 16.20 4.99 0.05
N TRP A 90 17.10 4.00 0.10
CA TRP A 90 16.70 2.61 -0.10
C TRP A 90 15.70 2.12 0.98
N GLN A 91 15.82 2.62 2.21
CA GLN A 91 14.88 2.31 3.29
C GLN A 91 13.49 2.88 2.99
N ALA A 92 13.43 4.14 2.54
CA ALA A 92 12.18 4.74 2.06
C ALA A 92 11.58 3.95 0.88
N GLY A 93 12.44 3.48 -0.04
CA GLY A 93 12.03 2.63 -1.16
C GLY A 93 11.41 1.31 -0.71
N VAL A 94 11.98 0.64 0.29
CA VAL A 94 11.42 -0.61 0.85
C VAL A 94 10.06 -0.34 1.50
N VAL A 95 9.93 0.73 2.30
CA VAL A 95 8.66 1.10 2.92
C VAL A 95 7.60 1.44 1.87
N ALA A 96 7.98 2.17 0.82
CA ALA A 96 7.07 2.49 -0.28
C ALA A 96 6.59 1.23 -1.02
N LEU A 97 7.45 0.24 -1.26
CA LEU A 97 7.06 -1.04 -1.87
C LEU A 97 6.14 -1.84 -0.96
N LEU A 98 6.41 -1.90 0.34
CA LEU A 98 5.54 -2.57 1.31
C LEU A 98 4.17 -1.88 1.38
N LEU A 99 4.11 -0.54 1.38
CA LEU A 99 2.86 0.21 1.31
C LEU A 99 2.11 -0.04 0.00
N ALA A 100 2.83 -0.16 -1.12
CA ALA A 100 2.25 -0.51 -2.42
C ALA A 100 1.59 -1.90 -2.39
N VAL A 101 2.27 -2.91 -1.83
CA VAL A 101 1.72 -4.27 -1.65
C VAL A 101 0.51 -4.25 -0.73
N HIS A 102 0.59 -3.52 0.39
CA HIS A 102 -0.52 -3.35 1.32
C HIS A 102 -1.74 -2.73 0.62
N HIS A 103 -1.55 -1.60 -0.08
CA HIS A 103 -2.62 -0.89 -0.76
C HIS A 103 -3.29 -1.74 -1.86
N LEU A 104 -2.48 -2.42 -2.67
CA LEU A 104 -3.00 -3.32 -3.70
C LEU A 104 -3.75 -4.51 -3.12
N GLY A 105 -3.16 -5.17 -2.10
CA GLY A 105 -3.82 -6.28 -1.43
C GLY A 105 -5.19 -5.87 -0.88
N LEU A 106 -5.27 -4.66 -0.29
CA LEU A 106 -6.51 -4.09 0.20
C LEU A 106 -7.51 -3.78 -0.93
N ALA A 107 -7.05 -3.13 -2.01
CA ALA A 107 -7.90 -2.83 -3.16
C ALA A 107 -8.53 -4.10 -3.75
N TYR A 108 -7.77 -5.17 -3.82
CA TYR A 108 -8.28 -6.45 -4.32
C TYR A 108 -9.16 -7.17 -3.29
N ALA A 109 -8.86 -7.07 -2.00
CA ALA A 109 -9.73 -7.63 -0.97
C ALA A 109 -11.11 -6.97 -0.94
N THR A 110 -11.21 -5.70 -1.37
CA THR A 110 -12.48 -4.95 -1.44
C THR A 110 -13.20 -5.09 -2.79
N ALA A 111 -12.50 -5.48 -3.84
CA ALA A 111 -13.06 -5.54 -5.20
C ALA A 111 -14.02 -6.72 -5.42
N ALA A 112 -13.95 -7.77 -4.60
CA ALA A 112 -14.79 -8.95 -4.72
C ALA A 112 -15.46 -9.31 -3.39
N PRO A 113 -16.70 -9.84 -3.43
CA PRO A 113 -17.37 -10.30 -2.21
C PRO A 113 -16.57 -11.44 -1.53
N PRO A 114 -16.67 -11.59 -0.20
CA PRO A 114 -15.84 -12.53 0.57
C PRO A 114 -15.96 -13.99 0.10
N TRP A 115 -17.12 -14.37 -0.42
CA TRP A 115 -17.41 -15.73 -0.89
C TRP A 115 -17.06 -15.98 -2.36
N ALA A 116 -16.70 -14.94 -3.12
CA ALA A 116 -16.41 -15.10 -4.54
C ALA A 116 -15.17 -15.95 -4.75
N GLY A 117 -15.33 -17.05 -5.45
CA GLY A 117 -14.22 -17.77 -6.06
C GLY A 117 -13.67 -16.96 -7.24
N VAL A 118 -12.36 -16.97 -7.42
CA VAL A 118 -11.74 -16.28 -8.55
C VAL A 118 -11.55 -17.24 -9.70
N GLU A 119 -12.14 -16.91 -10.83
CA GLU A 119 -11.92 -17.62 -12.08
C GLU A 119 -10.45 -17.47 -12.53
N ARG A 120 -9.88 -18.51 -13.15
CA ARG A 120 -8.47 -18.49 -13.59
C ARG A 120 -8.13 -17.33 -14.53
N SER A 121 -9.09 -16.89 -15.32
CA SER A 121 -8.96 -15.74 -16.22
C SER A 121 -8.75 -14.44 -15.44
N ALA A 122 -9.57 -14.20 -14.42
CA ALA A 122 -9.50 -13.06 -13.52
C ALA A 122 -8.18 -13.07 -12.71
N TRP A 123 -7.72 -14.25 -12.27
CA TRP A 123 -6.44 -14.39 -11.58
C TRP A 123 -5.24 -13.95 -12.44
N ARG A 124 -5.21 -14.34 -13.72
CA ARG A 124 -4.14 -13.94 -14.66
C ARG A 124 -4.13 -12.43 -14.90
N GLN A 125 -5.31 -11.83 -15.07
CA GLN A 125 -5.45 -10.39 -15.26
C GLN A 125 -4.98 -9.64 -14.02
N TRP A 126 -5.30 -10.16 -12.85
CA TRP A 126 -4.92 -9.63 -11.55
C TRP A 126 -3.40 -9.68 -11.34
N LEU A 127 -2.75 -10.83 -11.57
CA LEU A 127 -1.30 -10.97 -11.50
C LEU A 127 -0.59 -10.03 -12.48
N ARG A 128 -1.15 -9.85 -13.68
CA ARG A 128 -0.62 -8.90 -14.66
C ARG A 128 -0.72 -7.46 -14.15
N GLY A 129 -1.85 -7.07 -13.59
CA GLY A 129 -2.06 -5.76 -12.99
C GLY A 129 -1.09 -5.50 -11.83
N LEU A 130 -0.93 -6.49 -10.94
CA LEU A 130 0.03 -6.46 -9.84
C LEU A 130 1.46 -6.29 -10.36
N GLY A 131 1.86 -7.08 -11.37
CA GLY A 131 3.20 -7.00 -11.96
C GLY A 131 3.48 -5.63 -12.59
N ILE A 132 2.53 -5.06 -13.32
CA ILE A 132 2.65 -3.72 -13.89
C ILE A 132 2.80 -2.67 -12.78
N TYR A 133 1.95 -2.71 -11.76
CA TYR A 133 2.00 -1.75 -10.67
C TYR A 133 3.31 -1.82 -9.87
N LEU A 134 3.74 -3.03 -9.49
CA LEU A 134 5.03 -3.20 -8.81
C LEU A 134 6.20 -2.76 -9.70
N GLY A 135 6.13 -3.06 -11.00
CA GLY A 135 7.12 -2.59 -11.98
C GLY A 135 7.20 -1.06 -12.02
N VAL A 136 6.06 -0.37 -12.07
CA VAL A 136 6.00 1.10 -12.00
C VAL A 136 6.58 1.61 -10.68
N CYS A 137 6.26 1.00 -9.55
CA CYS A 137 6.82 1.38 -8.25
C CYS A 137 8.34 1.21 -8.20
N VAL A 138 8.88 0.10 -8.72
CA VAL A 138 10.32 -0.15 -8.78
C VAL A 138 11.01 0.88 -9.69
N VAL A 139 10.44 1.16 -10.86
CA VAL A 139 10.96 2.19 -11.77
C VAL A 139 10.93 3.57 -11.11
N ALA A 140 9.84 3.92 -10.43
CA ALA A 140 9.74 5.20 -9.71
C ALA A 140 10.81 5.33 -8.61
N VAL A 141 11.01 4.27 -7.81
CA VAL A 141 12.06 4.24 -6.78
C VAL A 141 13.44 4.37 -7.42
N ALA A 142 13.72 3.62 -8.50
CA ALA A 142 14.99 3.68 -9.21
C ALA A 142 15.26 5.07 -9.80
N LEU A 143 14.25 5.72 -10.37
CA LEU A 143 14.34 7.09 -10.86
C LEU A 143 14.66 8.09 -9.73
N VAL A 144 13.95 8.00 -8.61
CA VAL A 144 14.22 8.84 -7.44
C VAL A 144 15.66 8.64 -6.96
N MET A 145 16.13 7.39 -6.88
CA MET A 145 17.51 7.07 -6.50
C MET A 145 18.51 7.66 -7.48
N ALA A 146 18.26 7.50 -8.79
CA ALA A 146 19.15 8.05 -9.82
C ALA A 146 19.23 9.58 -9.75
N VAL A 147 18.11 10.24 -9.49
CA VAL A 147 17.99 11.69 -9.34
C VAL A 147 18.79 12.22 -8.15
N VAL A 148 18.73 11.51 -7.03
CA VAL A 148 19.42 11.96 -5.80
C VAL A 148 20.94 11.78 -5.91
N VAL A 149 21.38 10.75 -6.64
CA VAL A 149 22.81 10.48 -6.88
C VAL A 149 23.40 11.37 -7.99
N ALA A 150 22.54 11.83 -8.93
CA ALA A 150 23.00 12.65 -10.05
C ALA A 150 23.34 14.09 -9.60
N PRO A 151 24.45 14.69 -10.10
CA PRO A 151 24.83 16.07 -9.80
C PRO A 151 23.98 17.07 -10.60
N VAL A 152 22.65 16.96 -10.52
CA VAL A 152 21.71 17.81 -11.26
C VAL A 152 21.20 18.93 -10.35
N PRO A 153 21.06 20.18 -10.86
CA PRO A 153 20.49 21.28 -10.10
C PRO A 153 19.09 20.90 -9.57
N ARG A 154 18.97 20.86 -8.25
CA ARG A 154 17.76 20.33 -7.55
C ARG A 154 16.43 20.96 -8.01
N GLY A 155 16.45 22.22 -8.47
CA GLY A 155 15.24 22.92 -8.91
C GLY A 155 14.68 22.43 -10.25
N ALA A 156 15.54 22.17 -11.24
CA ALA A 156 15.10 21.75 -12.59
C ALA A 156 14.45 20.38 -12.59
N LEU A 157 14.87 19.48 -11.74
CA LEU A 157 14.43 18.09 -11.68
C LEU A 157 13.00 17.95 -11.18
N TRP A 158 12.63 18.71 -10.16
CA TRP A 158 11.24 18.71 -9.64
C TRP A 158 10.25 19.24 -10.66
N VAL A 159 10.68 20.21 -11.49
CA VAL A 159 9.85 20.72 -12.59
C VAL A 159 9.60 19.64 -13.64
N TRP A 160 10.63 18.87 -14.03
CA TRP A 160 10.48 17.80 -15.02
C TRP A 160 9.68 16.61 -14.51
N LEU A 161 9.88 16.21 -13.24
CA LEU A 161 9.08 15.15 -12.61
C LEU A 161 7.61 15.55 -12.46
N GLY A 162 7.35 16.80 -12.08
CA GLY A 162 5.99 17.35 -11.99
C GLY A 162 5.32 17.41 -13.36
N ALA A 163 6.02 17.94 -14.37
CA ALA A 163 5.50 18.01 -15.74
C ALA A 163 5.23 16.62 -16.33
N GLY A 164 6.15 15.67 -16.14
CA GLY A 164 5.99 14.27 -16.55
C GLY A 164 4.79 13.60 -15.90
N GLY A 165 4.59 13.81 -14.61
CA GLY A 165 3.44 13.31 -13.84
C GLY A 165 2.11 13.87 -14.36
N VAL A 166 2.04 15.16 -14.65
CA VAL A 166 0.85 15.81 -15.22
C VAL A 166 0.53 15.26 -16.63
N VAL A 167 1.55 15.10 -17.47
CA VAL A 167 1.37 14.52 -18.81
C VAL A 167 0.89 13.08 -18.73
N ALA A 168 1.48 12.26 -17.87
CA ALA A 168 1.07 10.87 -17.66
C ALA A 168 -0.39 10.78 -17.17
N ALA A 169 -0.77 11.61 -16.20
CA ALA A 169 -2.14 11.67 -15.69
C ALA A 169 -3.12 12.10 -16.79
N ALA A 170 -2.77 13.13 -17.60
CA ALA A 170 -3.61 13.60 -18.71
C ALA A 170 -3.82 12.51 -19.79
N VAL A 171 -2.77 11.75 -20.12
CA VAL A 171 -2.85 10.63 -21.07
C VAL A 171 -3.75 9.52 -20.55
N LEU A 172 -3.65 9.17 -19.26
CA LEU A 172 -4.48 8.15 -18.63
C LEU A 172 -5.96 8.54 -18.62
N VAL A 173 -6.27 9.77 -18.20
CA VAL A 173 -7.65 10.31 -18.21
C VAL A 173 -8.23 10.35 -19.62
N ARG A 174 -7.42 10.71 -20.64
CA ARG A 174 -7.87 10.71 -22.03
C ARG A 174 -8.16 9.30 -22.55
N ARG A 175 -7.37 8.29 -22.16
CA ARG A 175 -7.62 6.89 -22.53
C ARG A 175 -8.89 6.32 -21.91
N GLU A 176 -9.20 6.69 -20.66
CA GLU A 176 -10.44 6.23 -20.02
C GLU A 176 -11.69 6.84 -20.67
N ARG A 177 -11.64 8.10 -21.13
CA ARG A 177 -12.75 8.76 -21.83
C ARG A 177 -12.98 8.24 -23.26
N ALA A 178 -12.01 7.57 -23.85
CA ALA A 178 -12.08 7.02 -25.21
C ALA A 178 -12.56 5.53 -25.24
N ARG A 179 -12.84 4.93 -24.08
CA ARG A 179 -13.45 3.61 -23.93
C ARG A 179 -14.90 3.70 -23.55
#